data_f26e5e462464d6ff61041797fc39b8b6
#
_entry.id   f26e5e462464d6ff61041797fc39b8b6
#
_cell.length_a   1.000
_cell.length_b   1.000
_cell.length_c   1.000
_cell.angle_alpha   90.00
_cell.angle_beta   90.00
_cell.angle_gamma   90.00
#
_symmetry.space_group_name_H-M   'P 1'
#
loop_
_entity.id
_entity.type
_entity.pdbx_description
1 polymer ?
#
loop_
_entity_poly.entity_id
_entity_poly.type
_entity_poly.pdbx_seq_one_letter_code
_entity_poly.pdbx_strand_id
1 'polypeptide(L)'
;MKRLRSLVLGLFALCSMVGMAQEAEADDTGYIVKVGQVASDFTVTLTDGRTVTLSDFRGRVVMLQFTASWCGVCRKEMPFIEKDIWQKHKSDPDFMLMGIDRDEPLNKVIAFGKSTGVTYPLGLDPGADIFAKYALRQAGITRNVLIDKEGR
;
A
#
# COMPACT_ATOMS: atom_id res chain seq x y z
N MET A 1 18.83 61.67 45.60
CA MET A 1 19.62 60.56 45.03
C MET A 1 18.86 59.26 45.32
N LYS A 2 18.03 58.79 44.39
CA LYS A 2 17.33 57.52 44.49
C LYS A 2 17.56 56.75 43.18
N ARG A 3 18.26 55.61 43.25
CA ARG A 3 18.59 54.77 42.12
C ARG A 3 17.38 53.90 41.75
N LEU A 4 16.90 54.07 40.53
CA LEU A 4 15.84 53.29 39.97
C LEU A 4 16.43 52.00 39.34
N ARG A 5 16.11 50.84 39.92
CA ARG A 5 16.50 49.51 39.40
C ARG A 5 15.46 49.10 38.39
N SER A 6 15.89 49.06 37.10
CA SER A 6 15.09 48.44 36.04
C SER A 6 15.10 46.91 36.19
N LEU A 7 13.91 46.34 36.40
CA LEU A 7 13.68 44.90 36.26
C LEU A 7 13.37 44.60 34.78
N VAL A 8 14.28 43.89 34.12
CA VAL A 8 14.03 43.34 32.81
C VAL A 8 13.38 41.98 32.99
N LEU A 9 12.08 41.92 32.75
CA LEU A 9 11.34 40.62 32.66
C LEU A 9 11.68 40.01 31.26
N GLY A 10 12.46 38.97 31.28
CA GLY A 10 12.65 38.13 30.09
C GLY A 10 11.42 37.28 29.81
N LEU A 11 10.71 37.60 28.73
CA LEU A 11 9.61 36.80 28.22
C LEU A 11 10.18 35.60 27.43
N PHE A 12 10.23 34.42 28.05
CA PHE A 12 10.52 33.17 27.36
C PHE A 12 9.28 32.79 26.54
N ALA A 13 9.33 33.07 25.24
CA ALA A 13 8.35 32.51 24.29
C ALA A 13 8.64 31.04 24.11
N LEU A 14 7.85 30.15 24.74
CA LEU A 14 7.77 28.73 24.41
C LEU A 14 7.16 28.61 23.01
N CYS A 15 8.00 28.43 22.00
CA CYS A 15 7.57 28.03 20.67
C CYS A 15 7.17 26.56 20.71
N SER A 16 5.90 26.28 20.97
CA SER A 16 5.32 24.95 20.83
C SER A 16 5.31 24.59 19.34
N MET A 17 6.29 23.78 18.91
CA MET A 17 6.24 23.12 17.62
C MET A 17 5.13 22.06 17.68
N VAL A 18 3.93 22.46 17.30
CA VAL A 18 2.87 21.54 16.93
C VAL A 18 3.32 20.95 15.59
N GLY A 19 3.85 19.73 15.64
CA GLY A 19 4.09 18.94 14.45
C GLY A 19 2.75 18.66 13.79
N MET A 20 2.40 19.44 12.78
CA MET A 20 1.28 19.13 11.91
C MET A 20 1.65 17.83 11.17
N ALA A 21 1.03 16.74 11.57
CA ALA A 21 0.99 15.54 10.74
C ALA A 21 0.36 15.97 9.41
N GLN A 22 1.18 15.98 8.36
CA GLN A 22 0.72 16.30 7.02
C GLN A 22 -0.10 15.11 6.55
N GLU A 23 -1.42 15.23 6.57
CA GLU A 23 -2.29 14.22 5.98
C GLU A 23 -1.90 14.11 4.49
N ALA A 24 -1.63 12.88 4.04
CA ALA A 24 -1.28 12.63 2.65
C ALA A 24 -2.47 13.02 1.78
N GLU A 25 -2.30 14.07 0.98
CA GLU A 25 -3.32 14.55 0.05
C GLU A 25 -3.46 13.53 -1.08
N ALA A 26 -4.66 12.97 -1.24
CA ALA A 26 -4.97 12.04 -2.31
C ALA A 26 -5.17 12.78 -3.63
N ASP A 27 -4.87 12.11 -4.75
CA ASP A 27 -5.25 12.59 -6.07
C ASP A 27 -6.78 12.45 -6.30
N ASP A 28 -7.28 12.96 -7.41
CA ASP A 28 -8.70 12.92 -7.79
C ASP A 28 -9.22 11.48 -8.01
N THR A 29 -8.33 10.49 -8.17
CA THR A 29 -8.66 9.07 -8.27
C THR A 29 -8.63 8.37 -6.91
N GLY A 30 -8.13 9.02 -5.86
CA GLY A 30 -8.02 8.51 -4.50
C GLY A 30 -6.72 7.77 -4.18
N TYR A 31 -5.68 7.80 -5.03
CA TYR A 31 -4.34 7.41 -4.63
C TYR A 31 -3.73 8.46 -3.71
N ILE A 32 -3.03 8.01 -2.66
CA ILE A 32 -2.25 8.88 -1.75
C ILE A 32 -0.74 8.78 -2.01
N VAL A 33 -0.34 7.86 -2.88
CA VAL A 33 1.05 7.68 -3.32
C VAL A 33 1.27 8.41 -4.64
N LYS A 34 2.52 8.84 -4.86
CA LYS A 34 2.93 9.57 -6.08
C LYS A 34 4.04 8.80 -6.79
N VAL A 35 4.09 8.91 -8.12
CA VAL A 35 5.16 8.33 -8.93
C VAL A 35 6.52 8.85 -8.46
N GLY A 36 7.48 7.94 -8.27
CA GLY A 36 8.82 8.24 -7.76
C GLY A 36 8.92 8.29 -6.23
N GLN A 37 7.80 8.19 -5.51
CA GLN A 37 7.80 8.09 -4.05
C GLN A 37 8.20 6.68 -3.62
N VAL A 38 8.96 6.58 -2.52
CA VAL A 38 9.25 5.27 -1.91
C VAL A 38 7.95 4.63 -1.42
N ALA A 39 7.69 3.39 -1.86
CA ALA A 39 6.52 2.63 -1.47
C ALA A 39 6.52 2.34 0.04
N SER A 40 5.37 2.55 0.67
CA SER A 40 5.19 2.24 2.09
C SER A 40 5.34 0.75 2.34
N ASP A 41 6.23 0.36 3.24
CA ASP A 41 6.45 -1.05 3.58
C ASP A 41 5.26 -1.64 4.34
N PHE A 42 5.07 -2.95 4.15
CA PHE A 42 4.04 -3.72 4.84
C PHE A 42 4.41 -5.20 4.89
N THR A 43 3.84 -5.91 5.84
CA THR A 43 3.89 -7.37 5.93
C THR A 43 2.52 -7.93 5.62
N VAL A 44 2.45 -9.00 4.82
CA VAL A 44 1.21 -9.63 4.39
C VAL A 44 1.28 -11.15 4.56
N THR A 45 0.19 -11.76 5.02
CA THR A 45 0.02 -13.22 5.02
C THR A 45 -0.66 -13.64 3.73
N LEU A 46 -0.02 -14.52 2.98
CA LEU A 46 -0.54 -15.08 1.73
C LEU A 46 -1.55 -16.21 2.01
N THR A 47 -2.38 -16.53 1.02
CA THR A 47 -3.39 -17.59 1.12
C THR A 47 -2.81 -18.99 1.31
N ASP A 48 -1.52 -19.19 1.04
CA ASP A 48 -0.79 -20.44 1.32
C ASP A 48 -0.17 -20.50 2.73
N GLY A 49 -0.39 -19.47 3.55
CA GLY A 49 0.09 -19.36 4.93
C GLY A 49 1.47 -18.73 5.07
N ARG A 50 2.20 -18.47 4.00
CA ARG A 50 3.47 -17.74 4.07
C ARG A 50 3.24 -16.28 4.43
N THR A 51 4.18 -15.71 5.17
CA THR A 51 4.21 -14.27 5.46
C THR A 51 5.40 -13.65 4.74
N VAL A 52 5.18 -12.56 4.04
CA VAL A 52 6.21 -11.82 3.30
C VAL A 52 6.12 -10.33 3.61
N THR A 53 7.23 -9.63 3.52
CA THR A 53 7.31 -8.17 3.67
C THR A 53 7.68 -7.56 2.32
N LEU A 54 7.10 -6.41 1.95
CA LEU A 54 7.39 -5.76 0.67
C LEU A 54 8.90 -5.50 0.50
N SER A 55 9.58 -5.11 1.57
CA SER A 55 11.04 -4.88 1.55
C SER A 55 11.89 -6.12 1.26
N ASP A 56 11.36 -7.34 1.42
CA ASP A 56 12.04 -8.58 1.03
C ASP A 56 12.27 -8.68 -0.49
N PHE A 57 11.53 -7.89 -1.26
CA PHE A 57 11.58 -7.87 -2.72
C PHE A 57 12.41 -6.71 -3.30
N ARG A 58 13.24 -6.04 -2.48
CA ARG A 58 14.18 -5.03 -3.00
C ARG A 58 15.10 -5.64 -4.07
N GLY A 59 15.36 -4.86 -5.13
CA GLY A 59 16.07 -5.34 -6.31
C GLY A 59 15.20 -6.01 -7.37
N ARG A 60 13.88 -6.17 -7.10
CA ARG A 60 12.88 -6.68 -8.05
C ARG A 60 11.86 -5.62 -8.39
N VAL A 61 11.27 -5.74 -9.57
CA VAL A 61 10.04 -5.03 -9.90
C VAL A 61 8.88 -5.75 -9.22
N VAL A 62 8.09 -5.03 -8.45
CA VAL A 62 6.92 -5.58 -7.76
C VAL A 62 5.64 -4.96 -8.31
N MET A 63 4.69 -5.80 -8.74
CA MET A 63 3.34 -5.37 -9.05
C MET A 63 2.41 -5.75 -7.91
N LEU A 64 1.77 -4.77 -7.30
CA LEU A 64 0.69 -4.95 -6.34
C LEU A 64 -0.64 -4.73 -7.04
N GLN A 65 -1.55 -5.70 -6.95
CA GLN A 65 -2.93 -5.56 -7.37
C GLN A 65 -3.83 -5.56 -6.14
N PHE A 66 -4.49 -4.45 -5.83
CA PHE A 66 -5.52 -4.42 -4.81
C PHE A 66 -6.84 -4.91 -5.39
N THR A 67 -7.42 -5.91 -4.76
CA THR A 67 -8.59 -6.64 -5.28
C THR A 67 -9.59 -7.00 -4.17
N ALA A 68 -10.77 -7.50 -4.55
CA ALA A 68 -11.74 -8.12 -3.63
C ALA A 68 -12.75 -8.95 -4.41
N SER A 69 -13.35 -9.96 -3.77
CA SER A 69 -14.30 -10.87 -4.42
C SER A 69 -15.60 -10.19 -4.84
N TRP A 70 -15.99 -9.12 -4.17
CA TRP A 70 -17.19 -8.31 -4.50
C TRP A 70 -16.96 -7.29 -5.62
N CYS A 71 -15.70 -7.11 -6.07
CA CYS A 71 -15.33 -6.14 -7.09
C CYS A 71 -15.50 -6.74 -8.51
N GLY A 72 -16.51 -6.32 -9.24
CA GLY A 72 -16.78 -6.81 -10.59
C GLY A 72 -15.71 -6.46 -11.62
N VAL A 73 -15.04 -5.31 -11.47
CA VAL A 73 -13.93 -4.89 -12.34
C VAL A 73 -12.70 -5.79 -12.08
N CYS A 74 -12.41 -6.09 -10.81
CA CYS A 74 -11.31 -6.98 -10.43
C CYS A 74 -11.48 -8.37 -11.06
N ARG A 75 -12.69 -8.94 -11.01
CA ARG A 75 -13.00 -10.23 -11.64
C ARG A 75 -12.73 -10.25 -13.14
N LYS A 76 -12.92 -9.13 -13.83
CA LYS A 76 -12.65 -9.01 -15.27
C LYS A 76 -11.17 -8.81 -15.55
N GLU A 77 -10.46 -8.06 -14.72
CA GLU A 77 -9.05 -7.72 -14.90
C GLU A 77 -8.11 -8.89 -14.57
N MET A 78 -8.39 -9.62 -13.49
CA MET A 78 -7.50 -10.66 -12.96
C MET A 78 -7.09 -11.73 -13.99
N PRO A 79 -7.99 -12.27 -14.85
CA PRO A 79 -7.58 -13.22 -15.88
C PRO A 79 -6.61 -12.64 -16.92
N PHE A 80 -6.67 -11.34 -17.21
CA PHE A 80 -5.73 -10.67 -18.10
C PHE A 80 -4.37 -10.50 -17.42
N ILE A 81 -4.35 -10.08 -16.15
CA ILE A 81 -3.11 -10.01 -15.35
C ILE A 81 -2.46 -11.39 -15.26
N GLU A 82 -3.24 -12.43 -15.02
CA GLU A 82 -2.74 -13.81 -15.01
C GLU A 82 -2.08 -14.16 -16.34
N LYS A 83 -2.81 -14.02 -17.45
CA LYS A 83 -2.37 -14.46 -18.76
C LYS A 83 -1.23 -13.59 -19.31
N ASP A 84 -1.37 -12.27 -19.23
CA ASP A 84 -0.53 -11.35 -19.99
C ASP A 84 0.66 -10.79 -19.20
N ILE A 85 0.62 -10.90 -17.85
CA ILE A 85 1.68 -10.48 -16.97
C ILE A 85 2.27 -11.69 -16.23
N TRP A 86 1.49 -12.33 -15.35
CA TRP A 86 2.03 -13.38 -14.49
C TRP A 86 2.62 -14.55 -15.24
N GLN A 87 1.90 -15.14 -16.17
CA GLN A 87 2.39 -16.31 -16.93
C GLN A 87 3.65 -16.01 -17.75
N LYS A 88 3.85 -14.76 -18.15
CA LYS A 88 5.04 -14.34 -18.90
C LYS A 88 6.25 -14.07 -18.01
N HIS A 89 6.02 -13.64 -16.77
CA HIS A 89 7.10 -13.16 -15.89
C HIS A 89 7.27 -13.98 -14.60
N LYS A 90 6.45 -14.98 -14.32
CA LYS A 90 6.51 -15.77 -13.08
C LYS A 90 7.84 -16.51 -12.84
N SER A 91 8.62 -16.74 -13.90
CA SER A 91 9.95 -17.36 -13.83
C SER A 91 11.08 -16.34 -13.83
N ASP A 92 10.78 -15.05 -13.94
CA ASP A 92 11.76 -13.98 -13.87
C ASP A 92 12.12 -13.72 -12.40
N PRO A 93 13.40 -13.92 -12.01
CA PRO A 93 13.82 -13.68 -10.63
C PRO A 93 13.74 -12.20 -10.23
N ASP A 94 13.69 -11.29 -11.19
CA ASP A 94 13.63 -9.85 -10.98
C ASP A 94 12.20 -9.30 -10.95
N PHE A 95 11.19 -10.16 -11.02
CA PHE A 95 9.78 -9.78 -10.99
C PHE A 95 9.01 -10.47 -9.86
N MET A 96 8.09 -9.75 -9.25
CA MET A 96 7.10 -10.28 -8.31
C MET A 96 5.74 -9.65 -8.57
N LEU A 97 4.68 -10.46 -8.55
CA LEU A 97 3.30 -10.01 -8.56
C LEU A 97 2.56 -10.61 -7.37
N MET A 98 1.79 -9.80 -6.66
CA MET A 98 0.85 -10.28 -5.64
C MET A 98 -0.45 -9.48 -5.67
N GLY A 99 -1.56 -10.18 -5.54
CA GLY A 99 -2.86 -9.59 -5.30
C GLY A 99 -3.07 -9.41 -3.80
N ILE A 100 -3.49 -8.23 -3.38
CA ILE A 100 -3.82 -7.91 -1.98
C ILE A 100 -5.33 -7.81 -1.88
N ASP A 101 -5.94 -8.78 -1.21
CA ASP A 101 -7.40 -8.84 -1.06
C ASP A 101 -7.87 -8.01 0.12
N ARG A 102 -8.70 -7.03 -0.17
CA ARG A 102 -9.14 -6.01 0.76
C ARG A 102 -10.27 -6.53 1.65
N ASP A 103 -9.94 -6.74 2.94
CA ASP A 103 -10.88 -6.93 4.04
C ASP A 103 -11.83 -8.14 3.89
N GLU A 104 -11.31 -9.25 3.34
CA GLU A 104 -12.05 -10.50 3.23
C GLU A 104 -11.35 -11.65 3.96
N PRO A 105 -12.11 -12.62 4.49
CA PRO A 105 -11.53 -13.77 5.18
C PRO A 105 -10.88 -14.74 4.19
N LEU A 106 -9.89 -15.48 4.67
CA LEU A 106 -9.06 -16.43 3.91
C LEU A 106 -9.86 -17.33 2.96
N ASN A 107 -10.94 -17.92 3.44
CA ASN A 107 -11.76 -18.84 2.65
C ASN A 107 -12.42 -18.17 1.43
N LYS A 108 -12.80 -16.92 1.55
CA LYS A 108 -13.33 -16.12 0.43
C LYS A 108 -12.25 -15.79 -0.58
N VAL A 109 -11.06 -15.38 -0.12
CA VAL A 109 -9.94 -15.06 -1.00
C VAL A 109 -9.49 -16.29 -1.78
N ILE A 110 -9.39 -17.45 -1.14
CA ILE A 110 -9.09 -18.71 -1.83
C ILE A 110 -10.16 -19.04 -2.90
N ALA A 111 -11.45 -18.94 -2.55
CA ALA A 111 -12.53 -19.19 -3.50
C ALA A 111 -12.52 -18.20 -4.66
N PHE A 112 -12.20 -16.94 -4.38
CA PHE A 112 -12.10 -15.89 -5.38
C PHE A 112 -10.95 -16.17 -6.37
N GLY A 113 -9.74 -16.47 -5.88
CA GLY A 113 -8.61 -16.85 -6.73
C GLY A 113 -8.94 -18.04 -7.64
N LYS A 114 -9.58 -19.07 -7.10
CA LYS A 114 -10.05 -20.22 -7.90
C LYS A 114 -11.06 -19.80 -8.98
N SER A 115 -12.03 -18.96 -8.64
CA SER A 115 -13.08 -18.53 -9.56
C SER A 115 -12.59 -17.64 -10.69
N THR A 116 -11.48 -16.91 -10.50
CA THR A 116 -10.83 -16.06 -11.50
C THR A 116 -9.72 -16.77 -12.25
N GLY A 117 -9.33 -17.97 -11.81
CA GLY A 117 -8.30 -18.79 -12.45
C GLY A 117 -6.89 -18.26 -12.28
N VAL A 118 -6.65 -17.35 -11.30
CA VAL A 118 -5.32 -16.79 -11.07
C VAL A 118 -4.44 -17.73 -10.27
N THR A 119 -3.14 -17.72 -10.58
CA THR A 119 -2.11 -18.54 -9.93
C THR A 119 -1.03 -17.71 -9.23
N TYR A 120 -1.04 -16.38 -9.40
CA TYR A 120 -0.16 -15.51 -8.63
C TYR A 120 -0.58 -15.44 -7.16
N PRO A 121 0.37 -15.17 -6.24
CA PRO A 121 0.09 -15.10 -4.82
C PRO A 121 -1.02 -14.10 -4.48
N LEU A 122 -1.95 -14.50 -3.62
CA LEU A 122 -2.95 -13.62 -3.04
C LEU A 122 -2.67 -13.45 -1.55
N GLY A 123 -2.67 -12.21 -1.08
CA GLY A 123 -2.45 -11.82 0.30
C GLY A 123 -3.70 -11.25 0.95
N LEU A 124 -3.77 -11.36 2.27
CA LEU A 124 -4.90 -10.90 3.09
C LEU A 124 -4.61 -9.51 3.67
N ASP A 125 -5.56 -8.62 3.54
CA ASP A 125 -5.49 -7.26 4.11
C ASP A 125 -6.70 -7.00 5.03
N PRO A 126 -6.74 -7.64 6.22
CA PRO A 126 -7.82 -7.44 7.17
C PRO A 126 -7.86 -5.96 7.63
N GLY A 127 -9.07 -5.38 7.60
CA GLY A 127 -9.27 -3.97 7.93
C GLY A 127 -8.79 -3.00 6.85
N ALA A 128 -8.32 -3.48 5.70
CA ALA A 128 -7.79 -2.65 4.60
C ALA A 128 -6.60 -1.76 5.01
N ASP A 129 -5.73 -2.24 5.90
CA ASP A 129 -4.62 -1.44 6.44
C ASP A 129 -3.44 -1.32 5.46
N ILE A 130 -3.21 -2.34 4.62
CA ILE A 130 -2.24 -2.27 3.54
C ILE A 130 -2.77 -1.36 2.44
N PHE A 131 -4.04 -1.53 2.03
CA PHE A 131 -4.68 -0.67 1.04
C PHE A 131 -4.61 0.82 1.43
N ALA A 132 -4.85 1.14 2.72
CA ALA A 132 -4.81 2.50 3.24
C ALA A 132 -3.42 3.16 3.22
N LYS A 133 -2.34 2.42 2.94
CA LYS A 133 -1.00 2.96 2.70
C LYS A 133 -0.83 3.50 1.27
N TYR A 134 -1.70 3.14 0.34
CA TYR A 134 -1.60 3.45 -1.09
C TYR A 134 -2.77 4.29 -1.61
N ALA A 135 -3.93 4.19 -0.98
CA ALA A 135 -5.13 4.90 -1.38
C ALA A 135 -5.98 5.28 -0.17
N LEU A 136 -6.88 6.23 -0.34
CA LEU A 136 -7.90 6.53 0.66
C LEU A 136 -8.67 5.26 1.01
N ARG A 137 -8.87 4.99 2.31
CA ARG A 137 -9.52 3.76 2.78
C ARG A 137 -10.90 3.51 2.16
N GLN A 138 -11.65 4.57 1.84
CA GLN A 138 -12.96 4.51 1.18
C GLN A 138 -12.89 4.51 -0.35
N ALA A 139 -11.69 4.67 -0.94
CA ALA A 139 -11.56 4.68 -2.39
C ALA A 139 -11.95 3.33 -3.01
N GLY A 140 -12.39 3.38 -4.25
CA GLY A 140 -12.74 2.16 -5.00
C GLY A 140 -11.52 1.29 -5.32
N ILE A 141 -11.78 0.03 -5.62
CA ILE A 141 -10.85 -0.93 -6.22
C ILE A 141 -11.45 -1.42 -7.55
N THR A 142 -10.69 -1.82 -8.56
CA THR A 142 -9.29 -2.33 -8.51
C THR A 142 -8.28 -1.19 -8.53
N ARG A 143 -7.05 -1.49 -8.01
CA ARG A 143 -5.91 -0.58 -8.12
C ARG A 143 -4.65 -1.39 -8.34
N ASN A 144 -3.78 -0.89 -9.21
CA ASN A 144 -2.49 -1.50 -9.50
C ASN A 144 -1.38 -0.51 -9.17
N VAL A 145 -0.34 -0.97 -8.48
CA VAL A 145 0.85 -0.19 -8.15
C VAL A 145 2.07 -0.97 -8.64
N LEU A 146 2.88 -0.34 -9.49
CA LEU A 146 4.18 -0.84 -9.86
C LEU A 146 5.27 -0.19 -9.01
N ILE A 147 6.16 -1.00 -8.48
CA ILE A 147 7.28 -0.59 -7.64
C ILE A 147 8.56 -1.06 -8.32
N ASP A 148 9.48 -0.13 -8.53
CA ASP A 148 10.77 -0.40 -9.18
C ASP A 148 11.74 -1.17 -8.26
N LYS A 149 12.93 -1.48 -8.78
CA LYS A 149 13.97 -2.21 -8.03
C LYS A 149 14.50 -1.44 -6.82
N GLU A 150 14.41 -0.12 -6.84
CA GLU A 150 14.77 0.79 -5.74
C GLU A 150 13.65 0.94 -4.70
N GLY A 151 12.46 0.39 -5.00
CA GLY A 151 11.31 0.43 -4.11
C GLY A 151 10.45 1.69 -4.23
N ARG A 152 10.39 2.27 -5.43
CA ARG A 152 9.63 3.48 -5.73
C ARG A 152 8.50 3.21 -6.70
#